data_131b56a521ad36ed265c58ebbe8623ba
#
_entry.id   131b56a521ad36ed265c58ebbe8623ba
#
_cell.length_a   1.000
_cell.length_b   1.000
_cell.length_c   1.000
_cell.angle_alpha   90.00
_cell.angle_beta   90.00
_cell.angle_gamma   90.00
#
_symmetry.space_group_name_H-M   'P 1'
#
loop_
_entity.id
_entity.type
_entity.pdbx_description
1 polymer ?
#
loop_
_entity_poly.entity_id
_entity_poly.type
_entity_poly.pdbx_seq_one_letter_code
_entity_poly.pdbx_strand_id
1 'polypeptide(L)'
;FHQQRESVSAAAQARYDEIAPHFPRAEVLRLEFCAEVVAWRRLDSLAAVARLRGQHVWREDVLAQRFDWGHAQGIFALAVRVARLPERLELPLLPAYGGCKSWIELANDIATEAARPVLSDADFRVKLNQFESALAAP
;
A
#
# COMPACT_ATOMS: atom_id res chain seq x y z
N PHE A 1 -0.36 -10.71 -8.56
CA PHE A 1 0.94 -10.71 -7.91
C PHE A 1 0.89 -10.12 -6.51
N HIS A 2 0.15 -9.04 -6.30
CA HIS A 2 0.02 -8.35 -5.01
C HIS A 2 -0.97 -9.02 -4.03
N GLN A 3 -1.65 -10.06 -4.45
CA GLN A 3 -2.64 -10.80 -3.67
C GLN A 3 -2.21 -12.24 -3.39
N GLN A 4 -0.90 -12.49 -3.37
CA GLN A 4 -0.35 -13.81 -3.09
C GLN A 4 0.01 -13.92 -1.60
N ARG A 5 -0.54 -14.94 -0.94
CA ARG A 5 -0.32 -15.19 0.48
C ARG A 5 1.15 -15.35 0.85
N GLU A 6 1.90 -15.99 -0.02
CA GLU A 6 3.34 -16.21 0.13
C GLU A 6 4.20 -14.94 0.06
N SER A 7 3.64 -13.84 -0.43
CA SER A 7 4.34 -12.54 -0.52
C SER A 7 4.27 -11.75 0.78
N VAL A 8 3.40 -12.13 1.73
CA VAL A 8 3.30 -11.45 3.02
C VAL A 8 4.10 -12.15 4.10
N SER A 9 4.59 -11.38 5.07
CA SER A 9 5.35 -11.88 6.21
C SER A 9 4.52 -12.85 7.05
N ALA A 10 5.18 -13.78 7.74
CA ALA A 10 4.50 -14.75 8.60
C ALA A 10 3.55 -14.09 9.62
N ALA A 11 3.95 -12.95 10.19
CA ALA A 11 3.15 -12.19 11.13
C ALA A 11 1.86 -11.60 10.50
N ALA A 12 1.84 -11.37 9.16
CA ALA A 12 0.70 -10.82 8.46
C ALA A 12 -0.20 -11.88 7.80
N GLN A 13 0.22 -13.15 7.78
CA GLN A 13 -0.52 -14.20 7.07
C GLN A 13 -1.90 -14.48 7.67
N ALA A 14 -2.03 -14.46 9.00
CA ALA A 14 -3.35 -14.64 9.64
C ALA A 14 -4.32 -13.54 9.19
N ARG A 15 -3.87 -12.29 9.15
CA ARG A 15 -4.67 -11.17 8.66
C ARG A 15 -4.99 -11.28 7.17
N TYR A 16 -4.05 -11.76 6.37
CA TYR A 16 -4.28 -12.04 4.95
C TYR A 16 -5.40 -13.07 4.77
N ASP A 17 -5.36 -14.18 5.51
CA ASP A 17 -6.33 -15.27 5.44
C ASP A 17 -7.76 -14.80 5.81
N GLU A 18 -7.88 -13.85 6.74
CA GLU A 18 -9.17 -13.23 7.10
C GLU A 18 -9.76 -12.39 5.96
N ILE A 19 -8.92 -11.66 5.22
CA ILE A 19 -9.40 -10.71 4.20
C ILE A 19 -9.47 -11.31 2.79
N ALA A 20 -8.67 -12.35 2.47
CA ALA A 20 -8.60 -12.92 1.15
C ALA A 20 -9.95 -13.39 0.56
N PRO A 21 -10.88 -13.98 1.36
CA PRO A 21 -12.21 -14.33 0.87
C PRO A 21 -13.05 -13.14 0.39
N HIS A 22 -12.70 -11.93 0.82
CA HIS A 22 -13.40 -10.69 0.49
C HIS A 22 -12.75 -9.92 -0.66
N PHE A 23 -11.68 -10.43 -1.25
CA PHE A 23 -11.07 -9.81 -2.42
C PHE A 23 -12.06 -9.73 -3.58
N PRO A 24 -12.11 -8.61 -4.30
CA PRO A 24 -13.04 -8.42 -5.40
C PRO A 24 -12.81 -9.46 -6.50
N ARG A 25 -13.90 -9.95 -7.08
CA ARG A 25 -13.85 -10.80 -8.28
C ARG A 25 -13.49 -9.95 -9.49
N ALA A 26 -12.93 -10.59 -10.52
CA ALA A 26 -12.25 -9.96 -11.65
C ALA A 26 -13.09 -9.01 -12.54
N GLU A 27 -14.39 -8.89 -12.32
CA GLU A 27 -15.29 -8.16 -13.22
C GLU A 27 -15.64 -6.75 -12.76
N VAL A 28 -15.36 -6.41 -11.49
CA VAL A 28 -15.74 -5.14 -10.87
C VAL A 28 -14.57 -4.56 -10.08
N LEU A 29 -14.27 -3.30 -10.33
CA LEU A 29 -13.36 -2.53 -9.47
C LEU A 29 -14.16 -2.02 -8.26
N ARG A 30 -13.81 -2.53 -7.07
CA ARG A 30 -14.45 -2.14 -5.82
C ARG A 30 -13.54 -1.24 -5.02
N LEU A 31 -14.03 -0.04 -4.69
CA LEU A 31 -13.31 0.96 -3.92
C LEU A 31 -14.04 1.23 -2.60
N GLU A 32 -13.35 1.01 -1.50
CA GLU A 32 -13.85 1.24 -0.13
C GLU A 32 -12.99 2.26 0.62
N PHE A 33 -11.78 2.51 0.14
CA PHE A 33 -10.82 3.38 0.78
C PHE A 33 -10.17 4.30 -0.24
N CYS A 34 -9.80 5.48 0.22
CA CYS A 34 -8.86 6.37 -0.44
C CYS A 34 -7.63 6.57 0.46
N ALA A 35 -6.56 7.05 -0.13
CA ALA A 35 -5.33 7.32 0.60
C ALA A 35 -4.62 8.55 0.03
N GLU A 36 -4.07 9.36 0.94
CA GLU A 36 -3.19 10.48 0.63
C GLU A 36 -1.75 10.11 0.99
N VAL A 37 -0.80 10.39 0.10
CA VAL A 37 0.63 10.24 0.39
C VAL A 37 1.09 11.45 1.19
N VAL A 38 1.40 11.27 2.48
CA VAL A 38 1.82 12.35 3.38
C VAL A 38 3.33 12.46 3.50
N ALA A 39 4.06 11.37 3.28
CA ALA A 39 5.53 11.38 3.21
C ALA A 39 6.01 10.27 2.30
N TRP A 40 7.19 10.48 1.69
CA TRP A 40 7.84 9.46 0.88
C TRP A 40 9.36 9.59 0.93
N ARG A 41 10.05 8.48 0.69
CA ARG A 41 11.50 8.45 0.56
C ARG A 41 11.92 7.40 -0.46
N ARG A 42 12.85 7.74 -1.35
CA ARG A 42 13.54 6.74 -2.15
C ARG A 42 14.62 6.08 -1.27
N LEU A 43 14.60 4.75 -1.23
CA LEU A 43 15.58 3.93 -0.52
C LEU A 43 16.51 3.31 -1.55
N ASP A 44 17.79 3.54 -1.41
CA ASP A 44 18.86 3.13 -2.34
C ASP A 44 19.75 2.02 -1.77
N SER A 45 19.37 1.47 -0.61
CA SER A 45 20.03 0.30 0.00
C SER A 45 19.03 -0.62 0.67
N LEU A 46 19.31 -1.93 0.65
CA LEU A 46 18.50 -2.91 1.39
C LEU A 46 18.58 -2.71 2.90
N ALA A 47 19.67 -2.13 3.40
CA ALA A 47 19.79 -1.74 4.81
C ALA A 47 18.76 -0.68 5.19
N ALA A 48 18.54 0.31 4.33
CA ALA A 48 17.48 1.31 4.53
C ALA A 48 16.09 0.69 4.49
N VAL A 49 15.83 -0.26 3.58
CA VAL A 49 14.57 -1.01 3.52
C VAL A 49 14.34 -1.80 4.81
N ALA A 50 15.36 -2.47 5.34
CA ALA A 50 15.27 -3.26 6.57
C ALA A 50 14.91 -2.43 7.81
N ARG A 51 15.21 -1.13 7.85
CA ARG A 51 14.81 -0.23 8.96
C ARG A 51 13.29 -0.05 9.07
N LEU A 52 12.55 -0.30 8.00
CA LEU A 52 11.09 -0.24 7.99
C LEU A 52 10.42 -1.56 8.38
N ARG A 53 11.19 -2.55 8.83
CA ARG A 53 10.65 -3.85 9.30
C ARG A 53 9.58 -3.64 10.39
N GLY A 54 8.45 -4.33 10.24
CA GLY A 54 7.30 -4.17 11.13
C GLY A 54 6.37 -3.00 10.79
N GLN A 55 6.75 -2.15 9.82
CA GLN A 55 5.89 -1.06 9.32
C GLN A 55 5.23 -1.40 7.97
N HIS A 56 5.48 -2.58 7.45
CA HIS A 56 4.88 -3.14 6.23
C HIS A 56 4.58 -4.63 6.41
N VAL A 57 3.80 -5.18 5.48
CA VAL A 57 3.38 -6.61 5.51
C VAL A 57 4.20 -7.51 4.59
N TRP A 58 5.12 -6.97 3.80
CA TRP A 58 5.87 -7.73 2.79
C TRP A 58 6.99 -8.57 3.41
N ARG A 59 7.29 -9.70 2.79
CA ARG A 59 8.48 -10.49 3.09
C ARG A 59 9.73 -9.78 2.57
N GLU A 60 10.86 -10.05 3.21
CA GLU A 60 12.14 -9.42 2.87
C GLU A 60 12.65 -9.81 1.47
N ASP A 61 12.45 -11.07 1.07
CA ASP A 61 12.82 -11.52 -0.27
C ASP A 61 11.98 -10.87 -1.37
N VAL A 62 10.71 -10.58 -1.11
CA VAL A 62 9.85 -9.80 -2.02
C VAL A 62 10.36 -8.36 -2.15
N LEU A 63 10.77 -7.75 -1.04
CA LEU A 63 11.34 -6.39 -1.06
C LEU A 63 12.69 -6.37 -1.78
N ALA A 64 13.55 -7.38 -1.59
CA ALA A 64 14.81 -7.49 -2.30
C ALA A 64 14.60 -7.63 -3.82
N GLN A 65 13.67 -8.48 -4.24
CA GLN A 65 13.30 -8.61 -5.65
C GLN A 65 12.77 -7.29 -6.24
N ARG A 66 11.99 -6.53 -5.46
CA ARG A 66 11.47 -5.23 -5.89
C ARG A 66 12.54 -4.16 -5.93
N PHE A 67 13.50 -4.23 -5.01
CA PHE A 67 14.64 -3.31 -4.98
C PHE A 67 15.51 -3.44 -6.24
N ASP A 68 15.69 -4.67 -6.73
CA ASP A 68 16.47 -4.98 -7.93
C ASP A 68 15.64 -4.87 -9.24
N TRP A 69 14.35 -4.52 -9.13
CA TRP A 69 13.47 -4.44 -10.29
C TRP A 69 13.72 -3.15 -11.09
N GLY A 70 14.21 -3.31 -12.32
CA GLY A 70 14.41 -2.20 -13.25
C GLY A 70 15.87 -1.84 -13.46
N HIS A 71 16.10 -0.69 -14.12
CA HIS A 71 17.44 -0.26 -14.51
C HIS A 71 18.25 0.41 -13.39
N ALA A 72 17.59 0.84 -12.32
CA ALA A 72 18.23 1.46 -11.17
C ALA A 72 17.74 0.82 -9.90
N GLN A 73 18.66 0.28 -9.10
CA GLN A 73 18.36 -0.28 -7.79
C GLN A 73 17.69 0.79 -6.91
N GLY A 74 16.63 0.38 -6.23
CA GLY A 74 15.93 1.25 -5.30
C GLY A 74 14.43 1.00 -5.24
N ILE A 75 13.84 1.42 -4.12
CA ILE A 75 12.41 1.32 -3.87
C ILE A 75 11.90 2.60 -3.23
N PHE A 76 10.66 2.98 -3.51
CA PHE A 76 10.02 4.10 -2.81
C PHE A 76 9.22 3.57 -1.62
N ALA A 77 9.52 4.10 -0.43
CA ALA A 77 8.70 3.93 0.76
C ALA A 77 7.72 5.10 0.86
N LEU A 78 6.45 4.80 1.08
CA LEU A 78 5.37 5.78 1.18
C LEU A 78 4.69 5.65 2.54
N ALA A 79 4.50 6.76 3.26
CA ALA A 79 3.57 6.85 4.37
C ALA A 79 2.25 7.43 3.85
N VAL A 80 1.17 6.68 3.99
CA VAL A 80 -0.14 7.05 3.45
C VAL A 80 -1.17 7.22 4.56
N ARG A 81 -1.98 8.28 4.45
CA ARG A 81 -3.14 8.50 5.30
C ARG A 81 -4.34 7.85 4.64
N VAL A 82 -4.80 6.74 5.19
CA VAL A 82 -5.95 5.99 4.66
C VAL A 82 -7.24 6.51 5.28
N ALA A 83 -8.24 6.72 4.44
CA ALA A 83 -9.60 7.06 4.84
C ALA A 83 -10.60 6.09 4.18
N ARG A 84 -11.68 5.78 4.89
CA ARG A 84 -12.79 5.00 4.36
C ARG A 84 -13.78 5.91 3.66
N LEU A 85 -14.16 5.56 2.45
CA LEU A 85 -15.23 6.23 1.72
C LEU A 85 -16.57 6.07 2.45
N PRO A 86 -17.49 7.06 2.38
CA PRO A 86 -18.80 6.97 3.03
C PRO A 86 -19.62 5.80 2.50
N GLU A 87 -19.45 5.48 1.22
CA GLU A 87 -20.10 4.39 0.51
C GLU A 87 -19.06 3.59 -0.28
N ARG A 88 -19.28 2.29 -0.39
CA ARG A 88 -18.50 1.43 -1.27
C ARG A 88 -18.90 1.70 -2.70
N LEU A 89 -17.92 2.01 -3.54
CA LEU A 89 -18.12 2.23 -4.96
C LEU A 89 -17.80 0.97 -5.75
N GLU A 90 -18.67 0.62 -6.69
CA GLU A 90 -18.43 -0.44 -7.65
C GLU A 90 -18.38 0.17 -9.05
N LEU A 91 -17.22 0.06 -9.70
CA LEU A 91 -16.97 0.61 -11.01
C LEU A 91 -16.77 -0.54 -12.01
N PRO A 92 -17.19 -0.38 -13.27
CA PRO A 92 -16.89 -1.36 -14.29
C PRO A 92 -15.36 -1.46 -14.48
N LEU A 93 -14.86 -2.69 -14.60
CA LEU A 93 -13.46 -2.91 -14.92
C LEU A 93 -13.22 -2.61 -16.40
N LEU A 94 -12.73 -1.41 -16.69
CA LEU A 94 -12.43 -1.01 -18.05
C LEU A 94 -11.18 -1.73 -18.59
N PRO A 95 -11.11 -2.02 -19.88
CA PRO A 95 -9.90 -2.60 -20.50
C PRO A 95 -8.64 -1.77 -20.24
N ALA A 96 -8.78 -0.44 -20.12
CA ALA A 96 -7.69 0.48 -19.78
C ALA A 96 -7.09 0.25 -18.39
N TYR A 97 -7.83 -0.40 -17.47
CA TYR A 97 -7.36 -0.73 -16.11
C TYR A 97 -6.61 -2.06 -16.06
N GLY A 98 -6.69 -2.87 -17.12
CA GLY A 98 -6.03 -4.17 -17.20
C GLY A 98 -4.53 -4.06 -17.44
N GLY A 99 -3.85 -5.21 -17.32
CA GLY A 99 -2.41 -5.35 -17.49
C GLY A 99 -1.61 -5.23 -16.19
N CYS A 100 -0.28 -5.37 -16.30
CA CYS A 100 0.64 -5.29 -15.16
C CYS A 100 0.95 -3.83 -14.79
N LYS A 101 -0.06 -3.07 -14.45
CA LYS A 101 0.09 -1.67 -14.03
C LYS A 101 0.02 -1.56 -12.51
N SER A 102 0.95 -0.85 -11.90
CA SER A 102 0.91 -0.53 -10.45
C SER A 102 0.00 0.67 -10.15
N TRP A 103 -0.27 1.50 -11.14
CA TRP A 103 -1.07 2.70 -11.06
C TRP A 103 -1.96 2.78 -12.30
N ILE A 104 -3.20 3.11 -12.07
CA ILE A 104 -4.19 3.41 -13.12
C ILE A 104 -4.84 4.75 -12.80
N GLU A 105 -5.17 5.49 -13.83
CA GLU A 105 -5.99 6.68 -13.73
C GLU A 105 -7.46 6.27 -13.88
N LEU A 106 -8.30 6.71 -12.96
CA LEU A 106 -9.73 6.42 -13.04
C LEU A 106 -10.37 7.32 -14.11
N ALA A 107 -11.35 6.76 -14.81
CA ALA A 107 -12.05 7.49 -15.87
C ALA A 107 -12.86 8.71 -15.36
N ASN A 108 -13.25 8.66 -14.06
CA ASN A 108 -13.99 9.74 -13.41
C ASN A 108 -13.38 10.00 -12.02
N ASP A 109 -13.42 11.25 -11.60
CA ASP A 109 -13.07 11.65 -10.25
C ASP A 109 -14.05 11.05 -9.24
N ILE A 110 -13.51 10.73 -8.06
CA ILE A 110 -14.29 10.20 -6.95
C ILE A 110 -14.28 11.25 -5.83
N ALA A 111 -15.47 11.62 -5.37
CA ALA A 111 -15.63 12.50 -4.22
C ALA A 111 -15.08 11.82 -2.96
N THR A 112 -14.09 12.44 -2.33
CA THR A 112 -13.41 11.92 -1.13
C THR A 112 -13.58 12.80 0.11
N GLU A 113 -14.27 13.93 -0.01
CA GLU A 113 -14.40 14.95 1.03
C GLU A 113 -15.11 14.44 2.30
N ALA A 114 -16.02 13.47 2.13
CA ALA A 114 -16.73 12.83 3.24
C ALA A 114 -16.05 11.57 3.77
N ALA A 115 -14.87 11.22 3.24
CA ALA A 115 -14.13 10.05 3.70
C ALA A 115 -13.64 10.24 5.14
N ARG A 116 -13.69 9.15 5.93
CA ARG A 116 -13.31 9.17 7.34
C ARG A 116 -11.98 8.48 7.56
N PRO A 117 -11.00 9.14 8.22
CA PRO A 117 -9.73 8.52 8.54
C PRO A 117 -9.89 7.18 9.27
N VAL A 118 -9.12 6.16 8.88
CA VAL A 118 -9.12 4.83 9.50
C VAL A 118 -8.45 4.87 10.88
N LEU A 119 -7.37 5.68 11.01
CA LEU A 119 -6.69 5.91 12.27
C LEU A 119 -7.03 7.31 12.81
N SER A 120 -7.06 7.47 14.12
CA SER A 120 -7.11 8.78 14.75
C SER A 120 -5.87 9.61 14.34
N ASP A 121 -5.95 10.93 14.46
CA ASP A 121 -4.80 11.81 14.18
C ASP A 121 -3.61 11.51 15.09
N ALA A 122 -3.88 11.19 16.35
CA ALA A 122 -2.85 10.84 17.31
C ALA A 122 -2.13 9.53 16.93
N ASP A 123 -2.89 8.48 16.61
CA ASP A 123 -2.32 7.19 16.22
C ASP A 123 -1.55 7.30 14.89
N PHE A 124 -2.10 8.04 13.94
CA PHE A 124 -1.42 8.27 12.67
C PHE A 124 -0.10 9.02 12.86
N ARG A 125 -0.08 10.06 13.71
CA ARG A 125 1.14 10.82 14.02
C ARG A 125 2.22 9.93 14.63
N VAL A 126 1.84 9.03 15.55
CA VAL A 126 2.78 8.04 16.10
C VAL A 126 3.40 7.19 15.01
N LYS A 127 2.59 6.67 14.08
CA LYS A 127 3.06 5.86 12.94
C LYS A 127 3.96 6.65 11.99
N LEU A 128 3.59 7.88 11.68
CA LEU A 128 4.39 8.75 10.83
C LEU A 128 5.76 9.05 11.45
N ASN A 129 5.80 9.40 12.74
CA ASN A 129 7.05 9.63 13.47
C ASN A 129 7.95 8.38 13.48
N GLN A 130 7.37 7.17 13.62
CA GLN A 130 8.12 5.91 13.54
C GLN A 130 8.74 5.73 12.15
N PHE A 131 7.99 6.02 11.09
CA PHE A 131 8.47 5.96 9.71
C PHE A 131 9.62 6.95 9.48
N GLU A 132 9.45 8.20 9.85
CA GLU A 132 10.46 9.25 9.67
C GLU A 132 11.73 8.96 10.49
N SER A 133 11.58 8.53 11.75
CA SER A 133 12.72 8.17 12.61
C SER A 133 13.51 6.98 12.06
N ALA A 134 12.84 5.97 11.53
CA ALA A 134 13.50 4.83 10.91
C ALA A 134 14.33 5.21 9.68
N LEU A 135 13.94 6.28 8.98
CA LEU A 135 14.59 6.75 7.76
C LEU A 135 15.59 7.91 8.00
N ALA A 136 15.55 8.54 9.17
CA ALA A 136 16.49 9.58 9.55
C ALA A 136 17.84 9.02 10.00
N ALA A 137 17.91 7.74 10.41
CA ALA A 137 19.16 7.09 10.81
C ALA A 137 20.11 6.98 9.58
N PRO A 138 21.41 7.24 9.75
CA PRO A 138 22.41 7.12 8.70
C PRO A 138 22.60 5.67 8.21
#